data_5f2cc522068eebddb9ac56552e8d8c22
#
_entry.id   5f2cc522068eebddb9ac56552e8d8c22
#
_cell.length_a   1.000
_cell.length_b   1.000
_cell.length_c   1.000
_cell.angle_alpha   90.00
_cell.angle_beta   90.00
_cell.angle_gamma   90.00
#
_symmetry.space_group_name_H-M   'P 1'
#
loop_
_entity.id
_entity.type
_entity.pdbx_description
1 polymer ?
#
loop_
_entity_poly.entity_id
_entity_poly.type
_entity_poly.pdbx_seq_one_letter_code
_entity_poly.pdbx_strand_id
1 'polypeptide(L)'
;HIFDFTNVPVVGRVILALVVCIVLCTVFTSIAGFFTAKFKMHPFISTMANMLVIFGLVTYATKGVSFGSIEATIPNMIIPKVNGCPTIILWALAAIVIVWFIWNKTTFGKNLYAVGGNPEAAAVSGISVFAVTLGAFVMAGILYGFGSWLECARMVGSGSAAYGQGWEMDAIAACVVGGISFTGGIGKISGVVVGVFIFTALTYSLTILGIDTNLQFVFSGIIILVAVMLDCLKYVQKK
;
A
#
# COMPACT_ATOMS: atom_id res chain seq x y z
N HIS A 1 25.44 -9.49 11.23
CA HIS A 1 24.90 -8.77 12.40
C HIS A 1 25.32 -7.30 12.31
N ILE A 2 24.50 -6.44 11.65
CA ILE A 2 24.82 -5.02 11.50
C ILE A 2 24.40 -4.25 12.77
N PHE A 3 23.40 -4.76 13.51
CA PHE A 3 22.94 -4.20 14.78
C PHE A 3 22.64 -5.32 15.78
N ASP A 4 23.25 -5.26 16.94
CA ASP A 4 23.04 -6.22 18.03
C ASP A 4 22.08 -5.61 19.06
N PHE A 5 20.80 -5.95 18.98
CA PHE A 5 19.74 -5.45 19.85
C PHE A 5 19.38 -6.42 20.99
N THR A 6 20.27 -7.37 21.31
CA THR A 6 20.03 -8.40 22.32
C THR A 6 19.74 -7.80 23.73
N ASN A 7 20.28 -6.62 24.00
CA ASN A 7 20.11 -5.93 25.28
C ASN A 7 18.82 -5.09 25.40
N VAL A 8 18.01 -4.98 24.31
CA VAL A 8 16.77 -4.21 24.34
C VAL A 8 15.61 -5.15 24.71
N PRO A 9 14.70 -4.76 25.63
CA PRO A 9 13.53 -5.57 25.95
C PRO A 9 12.68 -5.81 24.70
N VAL A 10 12.02 -6.97 24.62
CA VAL A 10 11.26 -7.41 23.41
C VAL A 10 10.28 -6.32 22.95
N VAL A 11 9.59 -5.65 23.89
CA VAL A 11 8.68 -4.52 23.57
C VAL A 11 9.41 -3.39 22.86
N GLY A 12 10.60 -3.03 23.33
CA GLY A 12 11.42 -1.98 22.71
C GLY A 12 11.84 -2.34 21.28
N ARG A 13 12.20 -3.62 21.02
CA ARG A 13 12.53 -4.12 19.70
C ARG A 13 11.33 -4.04 18.74
N VAL A 14 10.13 -4.38 19.22
CA VAL A 14 8.89 -4.32 18.43
C VAL A 14 8.55 -2.87 18.04
N ILE A 15 8.64 -1.92 18.99
CA ILE A 15 8.37 -0.50 18.73
C ILE A 15 9.44 0.07 17.78
N LEU A 16 10.72 -0.26 18.01
CA LEU A 16 11.80 0.19 17.15
C LEU A 16 11.61 -0.31 15.72
N ALA A 17 11.23 -1.58 15.54
CA ALA A 17 10.94 -2.13 14.22
C ALA A 17 9.80 -1.38 13.52
N LEU A 18 8.71 -1.06 14.24
CA LEU A 18 7.60 -0.26 13.71
C LEU A 18 8.08 1.11 13.23
N VAL A 19 8.85 1.83 14.06
CA VAL A 19 9.36 3.16 13.73
C VAL A 19 10.28 3.10 12.52
N VAL A 20 11.19 2.14 12.47
CA VAL A 20 12.12 1.94 11.35
C VAL A 20 11.35 1.63 10.06
N CYS A 21 10.37 0.72 10.08
CA CYS A 21 9.54 0.42 8.93
C CYS A 21 8.79 1.66 8.42
N ILE A 22 8.15 2.43 9.31
CA ILE A 22 7.44 3.65 8.94
C ILE A 22 8.40 4.69 8.36
N VAL A 23 9.53 4.95 9.00
CA VAL A 23 10.51 5.95 8.53
C VAL A 23 11.06 5.56 7.15
N LEU A 24 11.52 4.33 6.97
CA LEU A 24 12.08 3.87 5.69
C LEU A 24 11.04 3.95 4.57
N CYS A 25 9.84 3.40 4.78
CA CYS A 25 8.79 3.44 3.77
C CYS A 25 8.39 4.88 3.45
N THR A 26 8.27 5.76 4.45
CA THR A 26 7.91 7.17 4.25
C THR A 26 9.00 7.93 3.50
N VAL A 27 10.28 7.68 3.77
CA VAL A 27 11.39 8.31 3.05
C VAL A 27 11.35 7.92 1.57
N PHE A 28 11.27 6.64 1.26
CA PHE A 28 11.25 6.18 -0.14
C PHE A 28 10.00 6.65 -0.90
N THR A 29 8.83 6.58 -0.29
CA THR A 29 7.61 7.09 -0.93
C THR A 29 7.63 8.60 -1.09
N SER A 30 8.22 9.35 -0.14
CA SER A 30 8.36 10.80 -0.25
C SER A 30 9.29 11.20 -1.40
N ILE A 31 10.32 10.42 -1.70
CA ILE A 31 11.19 10.64 -2.88
C ILE A 31 10.34 10.55 -4.15
N ALA A 32 9.56 9.47 -4.34
CA ALA A 32 8.68 9.33 -5.50
C ALA A 32 7.63 10.45 -5.54
N GLY A 33 7.07 10.82 -4.38
CA GLY A 33 6.12 11.91 -4.23
C GLY A 33 6.70 13.27 -4.60
N PHE A 34 7.96 13.54 -4.22
CA PHE A 34 8.65 14.76 -4.58
C PHE A 34 8.82 14.89 -6.11
N PHE A 35 9.29 13.83 -6.77
CA PHE A 35 9.41 13.84 -8.24
C PHE A 35 8.06 14.03 -8.92
N THR A 36 7.03 13.34 -8.47
CA THR A 36 5.67 13.47 -8.99
C THR A 36 5.14 14.90 -8.80
N ALA A 37 5.28 15.46 -7.60
CA ALA A 37 4.73 16.77 -7.26
C ALA A 37 5.52 17.93 -7.90
N LYS A 38 6.86 17.84 -7.93
CA LYS A 38 7.75 18.90 -8.43
C LYS A 38 7.80 18.95 -9.95
N PHE A 39 7.96 17.79 -10.59
CA PHE A 39 8.16 17.68 -12.04
C PHE A 39 6.89 17.32 -12.79
N LYS A 40 5.74 17.22 -12.10
CA LYS A 40 4.45 16.79 -12.68
C LYS A 40 4.55 15.46 -13.43
N MET A 41 5.42 14.56 -12.96
CA MET A 41 5.57 13.23 -13.53
C MET A 41 4.30 12.41 -13.28
N HIS A 42 3.99 11.51 -14.21
CA HIS A 42 2.89 10.58 -14.00
C HIS A 42 3.17 9.71 -12.75
N PRO A 43 2.26 9.65 -11.76
CA PRO A 43 2.49 8.95 -10.49
C PRO A 43 2.92 7.49 -10.67
N PHE A 44 2.31 6.79 -11.62
CA PHE A 44 2.62 5.40 -11.93
C PHE A 44 4.10 5.19 -12.33
N ILE A 45 4.62 6.05 -13.21
CA ILE A 45 6.02 5.96 -13.67
C ILE A 45 6.99 6.22 -12.51
N SER A 46 6.70 7.24 -11.71
CA SER A 46 7.53 7.61 -10.55
C SER A 46 7.58 6.48 -9.51
N THR A 47 6.43 5.87 -9.21
CA THR A 47 6.35 4.78 -8.23
C THR A 47 6.99 3.50 -8.73
N MET A 48 6.81 3.14 -10.01
CA MET A 48 7.46 1.97 -10.62
C MET A 48 8.98 2.11 -10.65
N ALA A 49 9.49 3.30 -11.01
CA ALA A 49 10.94 3.56 -10.97
C ALA A 49 11.49 3.43 -9.54
N ASN A 50 10.78 3.99 -8.55
CA ASN A 50 11.16 3.89 -7.15
C ASN A 50 11.12 2.43 -6.64
N MET A 51 10.15 1.64 -7.06
CA MET A 51 10.07 0.21 -6.75
C MET A 51 11.31 -0.54 -7.25
N LEU A 52 11.73 -0.31 -8.50
CA LEU A 52 12.93 -0.95 -9.05
C LEU A 52 14.19 -0.55 -8.31
N VAL A 53 14.32 0.73 -7.90
CA VAL A 53 15.45 1.21 -7.10
C VAL A 53 15.50 0.49 -5.76
N ILE A 54 14.37 0.42 -5.04
CA ILE A 54 14.29 -0.25 -3.73
C ILE A 54 14.61 -1.74 -3.88
N PHE A 55 13.99 -2.41 -4.85
CA PHE A 55 14.23 -3.82 -5.12
C PHE A 55 15.72 -4.10 -5.40
N GLY A 56 16.35 -3.29 -6.25
CA GLY A 56 17.77 -3.41 -6.55
C GLY A 56 18.66 -3.20 -5.32
N LEU A 57 18.36 -2.18 -4.51
CA LEU A 57 19.11 -1.90 -3.27
C LEU A 57 18.97 -3.04 -2.25
N VAL A 58 17.76 -3.53 -2.04
CA VAL A 58 17.49 -4.63 -1.10
C VAL A 58 18.17 -5.91 -1.59
N THR A 59 18.04 -6.27 -2.86
CA THR A 59 18.67 -7.46 -3.44
C THR A 59 20.18 -7.39 -3.38
N TYR A 60 20.77 -6.22 -3.65
CA TYR A 60 22.22 -6.01 -3.52
C TYR A 60 22.68 -6.17 -2.07
N ALA A 61 21.99 -5.53 -1.11
CA ALA A 61 22.33 -5.59 0.31
C ALA A 61 22.22 -7.00 0.88
N THR A 62 21.25 -7.79 0.40
CA THR A 62 20.98 -9.15 0.87
C THR A 62 21.70 -10.23 0.07
N LYS A 63 22.39 -9.83 -1.01
CA LYS A 63 22.98 -10.77 -1.99
C LYS A 63 21.97 -11.78 -2.55
N GLY A 64 20.68 -11.41 -2.61
CA GLY A 64 19.60 -12.28 -3.05
C GLY A 64 19.26 -13.44 -2.11
N VAL A 65 19.88 -13.51 -0.94
CA VAL A 65 19.62 -14.56 0.05
C VAL A 65 18.45 -14.18 0.92
N SER A 66 17.62 -15.17 1.28
CA SER A 66 16.53 -14.98 2.23
C SER A 66 17.08 -14.69 3.63
N PHE A 67 16.41 -13.78 4.34
CA PHE A 67 16.74 -13.46 5.73
C PHE A 67 16.23 -14.56 6.67
N GLY A 68 16.89 -14.69 7.83
CA GLY A 68 16.49 -15.65 8.86
C GLY A 68 15.11 -15.38 9.46
N SER A 69 14.61 -16.34 10.20
CA SER A 69 13.32 -16.27 10.88
C SER A 69 13.32 -15.23 12.01
N ILE A 70 12.16 -14.62 12.23
CA ILE A 70 11.91 -13.75 13.38
C ILE A 70 11.64 -14.61 14.60
N GLU A 71 12.13 -14.20 15.77
CA GLU A 71 11.85 -14.86 17.03
C GLU A 71 10.34 -15.00 17.27
N ALA A 72 9.86 -16.21 17.57
CA ALA A 72 8.42 -16.50 17.69
C ALA A 72 7.67 -15.67 18.76
N THR A 73 8.39 -15.07 19.69
CA THR A 73 7.84 -14.18 20.72
C THR A 73 7.30 -12.88 20.12
N ILE A 74 7.95 -12.35 19.09
CA ILE A 74 7.59 -11.07 18.47
C ILE A 74 6.22 -11.13 17.75
N PRO A 75 5.94 -12.11 16.87
CA PRO A 75 4.62 -12.28 16.26
C PRO A 75 3.49 -12.40 17.25
N ASN A 76 3.68 -13.17 18.33
CA ASN A 76 2.67 -13.35 19.37
C ASN A 76 2.36 -12.05 20.17
N MET A 77 3.30 -11.11 20.23
CA MET A 77 3.05 -9.79 20.82
C MET A 77 2.27 -8.86 19.89
N ILE A 78 2.56 -8.92 18.59
CA ILE A 78 1.97 -8.01 17.58
C ILE A 78 0.58 -8.51 17.18
N ILE A 79 0.45 -9.82 16.97
CA ILE A 79 -0.77 -10.48 16.48
C ILE A 79 -1.16 -11.62 17.41
N PRO A 80 -1.50 -11.34 18.70
CA PRO A 80 -1.99 -12.38 19.59
C PRO A 80 -3.31 -12.95 19.05
N LYS A 81 -3.55 -14.23 19.29
CA LYS A 81 -4.84 -14.87 19.01
C LYS A 81 -5.72 -14.73 20.24
N VAL A 82 -6.85 -14.05 20.10
CA VAL A 82 -7.86 -13.93 21.17
C VAL A 82 -9.07 -14.78 20.75
N ASN A 83 -9.40 -15.78 21.53
CA ASN A 83 -10.49 -16.73 21.25
C ASN A 83 -10.41 -17.37 19.84
N GLY A 84 -9.19 -17.65 19.35
CA GLY A 84 -8.99 -18.22 18.01
C GLY A 84 -8.99 -17.22 16.86
N CYS A 85 -9.40 -15.97 17.09
CA CYS A 85 -9.36 -14.91 16.08
C CYS A 85 -8.02 -14.16 16.11
N PRO A 86 -7.35 -13.97 14.97
CA PRO A 86 -6.13 -13.19 14.90
C PRO A 86 -6.44 -11.70 15.08
N THR A 87 -5.72 -11.01 15.96
CA THR A 87 -5.91 -9.58 16.23
C THR A 87 -5.52 -8.67 15.06
N ILE A 88 -4.91 -9.20 14.01
CA ILE A 88 -4.60 -8.45 12.77
C ILE A 88 -5.86 -7.80 12.18
N ILE A 89 -7.03 -8.38 12.36
CA ILE A 89 -8.31 -7.83 11.92
C ILE A 89 -8.59 -6.49 12.61
N LEU A 90 -8.28 -6.38 13.92
CA LEU A 90 -8.46 -5.14 14.66
C LEU A 90 -7.53 -4.04 14.17
N TRP A 91 -6.28 -4.38 13.81
CA TRP A 91 -5.33 -3.45 13.22
C TRP A 91 -5.80 -2.95 11.84
N ALA A 92 -6.34 -3.85 11.02
CA ALA A 92 -6.91 -3.49 9.73
C ALA A 92 -8.13 -2.57 9.88
N LEU A 93 -9.04 -2.87 10.80
CA LEU A 93 -10.20 -2.02 11.09
C LEU A 93 -9.77 -0.64 11.60
N ALA A 94 -8.81 -0.58 12.51
CA ALA A 94 -8.27 0.69 13.01
C ALA A 94 -7.68 1.53 11.86
N ALA A 95 -6.90 0.93 10.96
CA ALA A 95 -6.35 1.60 9.79
C ALA A 95 -7.46 2.14 8.86
N ILE A 96 -8.49 1.33 8.58
CA ILE A 96 -9.64 1.75 7.76
C ILE A 96 -10.34 2.95 8.39
N VAL A 97 -10.61 2.93 9.69
CA VAL A 97 -11.28 4.03 10.41
C VAL A 97 -10.44 5.30 10.38
N ILE A 98 -9.13 5.20 10.61
CA ILE A 98 -8.21 6.35 10.58
C ILE A 98 -8.20 6.96 9.17
N VAL A 99 -8.03 6.15 8.13
CA VAL A 99 -8.02 6.62 6.74
C VAL A 99 -9.36 7.21 6.36
N TRP A 100 -10.47 6.55 6.74
CA TRP A 100 -11.81 7.08 6.50
C TRP A 100 -12.02 8.44 7.15
N PHE A 101 -11.56 8.63 8.40
CA PHE A 101 -11.64 9.90 9.10
C PHE A 101 -10.81 10.99 8.38
N ILE A 102 -9.56 10.69 8.04
CA ILE A 102 -8.69 11.64 7.33
C ILE A 102 -9.31 12.05 6.00
N TRP A 103 -9.83 11.09 5.20
CA TRP A 103 -10.40 11.38 3.89
C TRP A 103 -11.70 12.18 3.95
N ASN A 104 -12.61 11.82 4.86
CA ASN A 104 -13.96 12.39 4.86
C ASN A 104 -14.13 13.57 5.81
N LYS A 105 -13.28 13.70 6.84
CA LYS A 105 -13.49 14.67 7.92
C LYS A 105 -12.42 15.76 7.98
N THR A 106 -11.32 15.67 7.22
CA THR A 106 -10.27 16.68 7.23
C THR A 106 -10.25 17.52 5.96
N THR A 107 -9.64 18.70 6.04
CA THR A 107 -9.37 19.57 4.89
C THR A 107 -8.40 18.91 3.91
N PHE A 108 -7.48 18.09 4.41
CA PHE A 108 -6.54 17.35 3.58
C PHE A 108 -7.27 16.39 2.63
N GLY A 109 -8.25 15.62 3.11
CA GLY A 109 -9.04 14.73 2.27
C GLY A 109 -9.84 15.47 1.20
N LYS A 110 -10.45 16.61 1.54
CA LYS A 110 -11.14 17.47 0.57
C LYS A 110 -10.18 17.98 -0.52
N ASN A 111 -9.00 18.40 -0.13
CA ASN A 111 -7.97 18.88 -1.05
C ASN A 111 -7.46 17.77 -1.97
N LEU A 112 -7.37 16.52 -1.48
CA LEU A 112 -7.04 15.35 -2.31
C LEU A 112 -8.05 15.14 -3.43
N TYR A 113 -9.35 15.25 -3.14
CA TYR A 113 -10.39 15.16 -4.18
C TYR A 113 -10.32 16.31 -5.16
N ALA A 114 -10.08 17.55 -4.68
CA ALA A 114 -9.97 18.73 -5.54
C ALA A 114 -8.78 18.62 -6.50
N VAL A 115 -7.60 18.28 -5.98
CA VAL A 115 -6.37 18.11 -6.79
C VAL A 115 -6.50 16.90 -7.73
N GLY A 116 -7.10 15.81 -7.27
CA GLY A 116 -7.32 14.62 -8.10
C GLY A 116 -8.33 14.86 -9.23
N GLY A 117 -9.32 15.74 -9.02
CA GLY A 117 -10.33 16.06 -10.03
C GLY A 117 -9.83 17.06 -11.08
N ASN A 118 -9.22 18.14 -10.66
CA ASN A 118 -8.59 19.13 -11.56
C ASN A 118 -7.48 19.89 -10.81
N PRO A 119 -6.20 19.54 -11.04
CA PRO A 119 -5.07 20.19 -10.37
C PRO A 119 -4.97 21.71 -10.67
N GLU A 120 -5.34 22.14 -11.89
CA GLU A 120 -5.27 23.54 -12.29
C GLU A 120 -6.34 24.38 -11.57
N ALA A 121 -7.58 23.89 -11.56
CA ALA A 121 -8.66 24.53 -10.82
C ALA A 121 -8.39 24.58 -9.30
N ALA A 122 -7.81 23.54 -8.74
CA ALA A 122 -7.39 23.49 -7.34
C ALA A 122 -6.32 24.55 -7.05
N ALA A 123 -5.33 24.71 -7.93
CA ALA A 123 -4.28 25.70 -7.79
C ALA A 123 -4.84 27.13 -7.82
N VAL A 124 -5.76 27.45 -8.74
CA VAL A 124 -6.43 28.75 -8.82
C VAL A 124 -7.27 29.04 -7.56
N SER A 125 -7.81 27.98 -6.95
CA SER A 125 -8.55 28.08 -5.67
C SER A 125 -7.65 28.21 -4.44
N GLY A 126 -6.31 28.37 -4.61
CA GLY A 126 -5.35 28.56 -3.53
C GLY A 126 -4.89 27.26 -2.86
N ILE A 127 -5.23 26.10 -3.43
CA ILE A 127 -4.77 24.79 -2.90
C ILE A 127 -3.37 24.50 -3.45
N SER A 128 -2.41 24.29 -2.55
CA SER A 128 -1.05 23.88 -2.95
C SER A 128 -1.04 22.45 -3.47
N VAL A 129 -1.06 22.26 -4.80
CA VAL A 129 -1.01 20.96 -5.46
C VAL A 129 0.23 20.18 -5.03
N PHE A 130 1.39 20.85 -4.91
CA PHE A 130 2.63 20.23 -4.46
C PHE A 130 2.48 19.63 -3.06
N ALA A 131 1.99 20.41 -2.09
CA ALA A 131 1.88 19.95 -0.70
C ALA A 131 0.85 18.83 -0.55
N VAL A 132 -0.27 18.89 -1.27
CA VAL A 132 -1.31 17.85 -1.25
C VAL A 132 -0.81 16.56 -1.87
N THR A 133 -0.15 16.62 -3.02
CA THR A 133 0.42 15.44 -3.67
C THR A 133 1.51 14.81 -2.80
N LEU A 134 2.48 15.59 -2.33
CA LEU A 134 3.53 15.08 -1.45
C LEU A 134 2.94 14.49 -0.16
N GLY A 135 1.95 15.15 0.44
CA GLY A 135 1.25 14.67 1.63
C GLY A 135 0.55 13.32 1.41
N ALA A 136 -0.01 13.09 0.22
CA ALA A 136 -0.58 11.78 -0.14
C ALA A 136 0.47 10.67 -0.15
N PHE A 137 1.65 10.93 -0.73
CA PHE A 137 2.76 9.97 -0.73
C PHE A 137 3.34 9.72 0.66
N VAL A 138 3.47 10.76 1.50
CA VAL A 138 3.89 10.63 2.90
C VAL A 138 2.91 9.74 3.66
N MET A 139 1.62 9.98 3.52
CA MET A 139 0.59 9.17 4.18
C MET A 139 0.59 7.73 3.68
N ALA A 140 0.77 7.50 2.38
CA ALA A 140 0.94 6.17 1.83
C ALA A 140 2.16 5.46 2.44
N GLY A 141 3.29 6.15 2.58
CA GLY A 141 4.50 5.61 3.20
C GLY A 141 4.30 5.19 4.66
N ILE A 142 3.57 5.99 5.44
CA ILE A 142 3.22 5.63 6.83
C ILE A 142 2.39 4.34 6.86
N LEU A 143 1.39 4.24 5.98
CA LEU A 143 0.53 3.05 5.89
C LEU A 143 1.29 1.82 5.39
N TYR A 144 2.21 1.98 4.44
CA TYR A 144 3.07 0.89 3.96
C TYR A 144 4.02 0.41 5.06
N GLY A 145 4.63 1.33 5.82
CA GLY A 145 5.48 0.97 6.95
C GLY A 145 4.71 0.23 8.04
N PHE A 146 3.50 0.67 8.34
CA PHE A 146 2.62 -0.03 9.27
C PHE A 146 2.20 -1.40 8.75
N GLY A 147 1.80 -1.50 7.48
CA GLY A 147 1.43 -2.76 6.84
C GLY A 147 2.59 -3.76 6.76
N SER A 148 3.79 -3.28 6.41
CA SER A 148 4.99 -4.14 6.36
C SER A 148 5.37 -4.69 7.73
N TRP A 149 5.23 -3.90 8.80
CA TRP A 149 5.45 -4.35 10.17
C TRP A 149 4.47 -5.46 10.58
N LEU A 150 3.17 -5.32 10.25
CA LEU A 150 2.17 -6.37 10.48
C LEU A 150 2.45 -7.63 9.66
N GLU A 151 2.87 -7.47 8.41
CA GLU A 151 3.18 -8.57 7.52
C GLU A 151 4.42 -9.35 7.97
N CYS A 152 5.47 -8.64 8.43
CA CYS A 152 6.62 -9.28 9.06
C CYS A 152 6.22 -10.15 10.27
N ALA A 153 5.29 -9.66 11.10
CA ALA A 153 4.77 -10.44 12.23
C ALA A 153 3.95 -11.66 11.78
N ARG A 154 3.22 -11.57 10.66
CA ARG A 154 2.42 -12.66 10.12
C ARG A 154 3.28 -13.78 9.53
N MET A 155 4.39 -13.41 8.89
CA MET A 155 5.22 -14.37 8.13
C MET A 155 6.08 -15.28 9.00
N VAL A 156 6.50 -14.87 10.17
CA VAL A 156 7.34 -15.64 11.14
C VAL A 156 8.60 -16.31 10.55
N GLY A 157 8.59 -16.52 9.25
CA GLY A 157 9.61 -17.23 8.48
C GLY A 157 10.70 -16.32 7.90
N SER A 158 11.44 -16.86 6.94
CA SER A 158 12.46 -16.11 6.23
C SER A 158 11.84 -15.13 5.23
N GLY A 159 12.25 -13.87 5.28
CA GLY A 159 11.91 -12.87 4.27
C GLY A 159 12.82 -12.97 3.05
N SER A 160 12.29 -12.64 1.87
CA SER A 160 13.05 -12.54 0.62
C SER A 160 12.86 -11.15 0.01
N ALA A 161 13.85 -10.66 -0.73
CA ALA A 161 13.72 -9.42 -1.49
C ALA A 161 12.60 -9.46 -2.54
N ALA A 162 12.26 -10.64 -3.04
CA ALA A 162 11.17 -10.84 -3.99
C ALA A 162 9.78 -10.93 -3.33
N TYR A 163 9.72 -10.92 -2.00
CA TYR A 163 8.46 -11.00 -1.29
C TYR A 163 7.63 -9.74 -1.52
N GLY A 164 6.36 -9.92 -1.87
CA GLY A 164 5.45 -8.81 -2.18
C GLY A 164 5.49 -8.32 -3.63
N GLN A 165 6.31 -8.88 -4.51
CA GLN A 165 6.24 -8.54 -5.94
C GLN A 165 4.87 -8.90 -6.52
N GLY A 166 4.28 -7.96 -7.27
CA GLY A 166 2.94 -8.11 -7.87
C GLY A 166 1.79 -7.63 -6.97
N TRP A 167 2.00 -7.42 -5.68
CA TRP A 167 0.96 -6.94 -4.77
C TRP A 167 0.45 -5.54 -5.13
N GLU A 168 1.30 -4.73 -5.76
CA GLU A 168 0.90 -3.43 -6.28
C GLU A 168 -0.20 -3.56 -7.34
N MET A 169 -0.12 -4.57 -8.21
CA MET A 169 -1.14 -4.82 -9.22
C MET A 169 -2.45 -5.29 -8.61
N ASP A 170 -2.38 -6.18 -7.64
CA ASP A 170 -3.54 -6.67 -6.88
C ASP A 170 -4.24 -5.53 -6.12
N ALA A 171 -3.45 -4.63 -5.51
CA ALA A 171 -4.00 -3.45 -4.82
C ALA A 171 -4.69 -2.48 -5.79
N ILE A 172 -4.09 -2.23 -6.96
CA ILE A 172 -4.69 -1.42 -8.02
C ILE A 172 -6.01 -2.05 -8.49
N ALA A 173 -5.99 -3.36 -8.79
CA ALA A 173 -7.18 -4.09 -9.21
C ALA A 173 -8.30 -3.98 -8.18
N ALA A 174 -7.99 -4.22 -6.90
CA ALA A 174 -8.95 -4.11 -5.81
C ALA A 174 -9.54 -2.69 -5.69
N CYS A 175 -8.72 -1.64 -5.82
CA CYS A 175 -9.18 -0.26 -5.77
C CYS A 175 -10.10 0.08 -6.94
N VAL A 176 -9.76 -0.32 -8.17
CA VAL A 176 -10.57 -0.04 -9.36
C VAL A 176 -11.89 -0.81 -9.33
N VAL A 177 -11.88 -2.09 -8.94
CA VAL A 177 -13.09 -2.89 -8.68
C VAL A 177 -13.96 -2.24 -7.60
N GLY A 178 -13.33 -1.62 -6.59
CA GLY A 178 -13.98 -0.83 -5.54
C GLY A 178 -14.53 0.52 -6.00
N GLY A 179 -14.35 0.90 -7.29
CA GLY A 179 -14.89 2.13 -7.88
C GLY A 179 -14.02 3.37 -7.65
N ILE A 180 -12.72 3.19 -7.41
CA ILE A 180 -11.75 4.29 -7.46
C ILE A 180 -11.43 4.57 -8.93
N SER A 181 -11.55 5.84 -9.33
CA SER A 181 -11.17 6.24 -10.68
C SER A 181 -9.65 6.31 -10.85
N PHE A 182 -9.17 5.72 -11.93
CA PHE A 182 -7.76 5.77 -12.29
C PHE A 182 -7.32 7.19 -12.73
N THR A 183 -8.26 7.99 -13.23
CA THR A 183 -8.01 9.40 -13.62
C THR A 183 -7.98 10.36 -12.44
N GLY A 184 -8.40 9.92 -11.25
CA GLY A 184 -8.40 10.69 -10.00
C GLY A 184 -9.72 11.39 -9.67
N GLY A 185 -9.77 12.00 -8.49
CA GLY A 185 -10.89 12.83 -8.03
C GLY A 185 -12.17 12.09 -7.63
N ILE A 186 -12.28 10.79 -7.90
CA ILE A 186 -13.47 9.97 -7.62
C ILE A 186 -13.08 8.71 -6.87
N GLY A 187 -13.78 8.44 -5.77
CA GLY A 187 -13.61 7.23 -4.99
C GLY A 187 -14.17 7.35 -3.58
N LYS A 188 -14.40 6.21 -2.95
CA LYS A 188 -14.87 6.14 -1.55
C LYS A 188 -14.09 5.05 -0.82
N ILE A 189 -13.74 5.29 0.44
CA ILE A 189 -13.04 4.29 1.27
C ILE A 189 -13.86 3.01 1.42
N SER A 190 -15.19 3.12 1.57
CA SER A 190 -16.07 1.95 1.60
C SER A 190 -16.01 1.12 0.32
N GLY A 191 -15.85 1.78 -0.83
CA GLY A 191 -15.64 1.09 -2.11
C GLY A 191 -14.33 0.31 -2.14
N VAL A 192 -13.23 0.91 -1.66
CA VAL A 192 -11.93 0.22 -1.54
C VAL A 192 -12.06 -1.03 -0.67
N VAL A 193 -12.72 -0.93 0.49
CA VAL A 193 -12.92 -2.08 1.39
C VAL A 193 -13.66 -3.21 0.69
N VAL A 194 -14.76 -2.89 0.01
CA VAL A 194 -15.54 -3.89 -0.75
C VAL A 194 -14.70 -4.47 -1.89
N GLY A 195 -13.95 -3.64 -2.62
CA GLY A 195 -13.09 -4.08 -3.71
C GLY A 195 -11.99 -5.04 -3.23
N VAL A 196 -11.35 -4.74 -2.09
CA VAL A 196 -10.37 -5.63 -1.46
C VAL A 196 -11.01 -6.98 -1.09
N PHE A 197 -12.20 -6.98 -0.50
CA PHE A 197 -12.90 -8.23 -0.17
C PHE A 197 -13.22 -9.06 -1.42
N ILE A 198 -13.77 -8.44 -2.46
CA ILE A 198 -14.10 -9.13 -3.72
C ILE A 198 -12.83 -9.71 -4.35
N PHE A 199 -11.78 -8.91 -4.47
CA PHE A 199 -10.54 -9.32 -5.12
C PHE A 199 -9.83 -10.43 -4.33
N THR A 200 -9.76 -10.30 -3.01
CA THR A 200 -9.16 -11.33 -2.13
C THR A 200 -9.96 -12.63 -2.16
N ALA A 201 -11.30 -12.55 -2.15
CA ALA A 201 -12.16 -13.73 -2.27
C ALA A 201 -11.94 -14.45 -3.61
N LEU A 202 -11.77 -13.69 -4.70
CA LEU A 202 -11.51 -14.23 -6.02
C LEU A 202 -10.15 -14.95 -6.06
N THR A 203 -9.06 -14.30 -5.65
CA THR A 203 -7.70 -14.89 -5.66
C THR A 203 -7.62 -16.10 -4.74
N TYR A 204 -8.27 -16.05 -3.57
CA TYR A 204 -8.33 -17.17 -2.65
C TYR A 204 -9.13 -18.35 -3.23
N SER A 205 -10.23 -18.10 -3.92
CA SER A 205 -11.02 -19.12 -4.61
C SER A 205 -10.21 -19.81 -5.71
N LEU A 206 -9.44 -19.06 -6.50
CA LEU A 206 -8.54 -19.62 -7.51
C LEU A 206 -7.47 -20.51 -6.89
N THR A 207 -6.93 -20.12 -5.73
CA THR A 207 -5.97 -20.93 -4.98
C THR A 207 -6.57 -22.24 -4.49
N ILE A 208 -7.80 -22.23 -3.96
CA ILE A 208 -8.52 -23.45 -3.51
C ILE A 208 -8.79 -24.39 -4.68
N LEU A 209 -9.10 -23.86 -5.85
CA LEU A 209 -9.29 -24.63 -7.08
C LEU A 209 -7.98 -25.24 -7.63
N GLY A 210 -6.84 -24.98 -6.99
CA GLY A 210 -5.54 -25.49 -7.42
C GLY A 210 -5.00 -24.81 -8.68
N ILE A 211 -5.49 -23.62 -9.01
CA ILE A 211 -5.00 -22.86 -10.16
C ILE A 211 -3.60 -22.31 -9.84
N ASP A 212 -2.67 -22.53 -10.77
CA ASP A 212 -1.29 -22.07 -10.65
C ASP A 212 -1.21 -20.56 -10.40
N THR A 213 -0.29 -20.14 -9.52
CA THR A 213 -0.09 -18.73 -9.16
C THR A 213 0.23 -17.84 -10.36
N ASN A 214 0.95 -18.39 -11.37
CA ASN A 214 1.24 -17.63 -12.58
C ASN A 214 -0.02 -17.35 -13.39
N LEU A 215 -0.99 -18.26 -13.41
CA LEU A 215 -2.30 -18.05 -14.03
C LEU A 215 -3.13 -17.01 -13.25
N GLN A 216 -2.96 -16.91 -11.94
CA GLN A 216 -3.64 -15.88 -11.14
C GLN A 216 -3.20 -14.47 -11.57
N PHE A 217 -1.93 -14.26 -11.95
CA PHE A 217 -1.49 -12.98 -12.53
C PHE A 217 -2.20 -12.65 -13.85
N VAL A 218 -2.51 -13.64 -14.67
CA VAL A 218 -3.28 -13.43 -15.92
C VAL A 218 -4.69 -12.95 -15.60
N PHE A 219 -5.37 -13.56 -14.63
CA PHE A 219 -6.70 -13.13 -14.19
C PHE A 219 -6.68 -11.71 -13.61
N SER A 220 -5.71 -11.40 -12.74
CA SER A 220 -5.52 -10.06 -12.19
C SER A 220 -5.32 -9.03 -13.31
N GLY A 221 -4.46 -9.32 -14.29
CA GLY A 221 -4.20 -8.46 -15.44
C GLY A 221 -5.46 -8.19 -16.28
N ILE A 222 -6.25 -9.23 -16.57
CA ILE A 222 -7.51 -9.09 -17.32
C ILE A 222 -8.51 -8.23 -16.56
N ILE A 223 -8.64 -8.44 -15.24
CA ILE A 223 -9.55 -7.65 -14.39
C ILE A 223 -9.15 -6.18 -14.41
N ILE A 224 -7.86 -5.87 -14.26
CA ILE A 224 -7.36 -4.49 -14.31
C ILE A 224 -7.67 -3.87 -15.68
N LEU A 225 -7.39 -4.57 -16.76
CA LEU A 225 -7.60 -4.07 -18.12
C LEU A 225 -9.09 -3.75 -18.37
N VAL A 226 -9.98 -4.67 -18.02
CA VAL A 226 -11.43 -4.47 -18.18
C VAL A 226 -11.93 -3.34 -17.29
N ALA A 227 -11.50 -3.30 -16.03
CA ALA A 227 -11.94 -2.29 -15.07
C ALA A 227 -11.47 -0.88 -15.47
N VAL A 228 -10.23 -0.72 -15.90
CA VAL A 228 -9.69 0.57 -16.40
C VAL A 228 -10.38 0.98 -17.70
N MET A 229 -10.62 0.04 -18.62
CA MET A 229 -11.37 0.32 -19.85
C MET A 229 -12.76 0.86 -19.55
N LEU A 230 -13.49 0.24 -18.62
CA LEU A 230 -14.82 0.70 -18.21
C LEU A 230 -14.78 2.07 -17.53
N ASP A 231 -13.75 2.38 -16.74
CA ASP A 231 -13.57 3.70 -16.13
C ASP A 231 -13.30 4.75 -17.20
N CYS A 232 -12.42 4.49 -18.15
CA CYS A 232 -12.13 5.39 -19.27
C CYS A 232 -13.37 5.65 -20.15
N LEU A 233 -14.19 4.63 -20.43
CA LEU A 233 -15.41 4.78 -21.23
C LEU A 233 -16.41 5.74 -20.59
N LYS A 234 -16.55 5.74 -19.25
CA LYS A 234 -17.40 6.69 -18.53
C LYS A 234 -16.98 8.15 -18.72
N TYR A 235 -15.67 8.39 -18.93
CA TYR A 235 -15.16 9.74 -19.21
C TYR A 235 -15.36 10.18 -20.66
N VAL A 236 -15.25 9.26 -21.60
CA VAL A 236 -15.47 9.55 -23.03
C VAL A 236 -16.92 9.91 -23.32
N GLN A 237 -17.87 9.25 -22.63
CA GLN A 237 -19.32 9.50 -22.80
C GLN A 237 -19.79 10.83 -22.15
N LYS A 238 -18.98 11.47 -21.30
CA LYS A 238 -19.33 12.75 -20.65
C LYS A 238 -18.80 13.99 -21.39
N LYS A 239 -18.07 13.79 -22.48
CA LYS A 239 -17.70 14.87 -23.43
C LYS A 239 -18.67 14.91 -24.59
#